data_c64f6483274c7680ebcc486eac684637
#
_entry.id   c64f6483274c7680ebcc486eac684637
#
_cell.length_a   1.000
_cell.length_b   1.000
_cell.length_c   1.000
_cell.angle_alpha   90.00
_cell.angle_beta   90.00
_cell.angle_gamma   90.00
#
_symmetry.space_group_name_H-M   'P 1'
#
loop_
_entity.id
_entity.type
_entity.pdbx_description
1 polymer ?
#
loop_
_entity_poly.entity_id
_entity_poly.type
_entity_poly.pdbx_seq_one_letter_code
_entity_poly.pdbx_strand_id
1 'polypeptide(L)'
;NEDFDVCPDFETIITANSSDAGVTYQWFENGTLIPDQGENTLVIILSQNGSSTQEYSVVVTNSDGCMGTAVVNVSLYTDNENCVISQGISPNGDGLNDVLDLSFLNNRTGISSFQVFNRNGTTVYEFVNYSNQWGGQTTDGEELPTGTYYYVLGLNAEDPVFGSSYTGWVYINREKN
;
A
#
# COMPACT_ATOMS: atom_id res chain seq x y z
N ASN A 1 -3.46 -19.45 3.95
CA ASN A 1 -3.17 -18.02 3.76
C ASN A 1 -3.19 -17.36 5.12
N GLU A 2 -2.29 -16.43 5.34
CA GLU A 2 -2.31 -15.60 6.54
C GLU A 2 -3.32 -14.47 6.34
N ASP A 3 -4.01 -14.05 7.41
CA ASP A 3 -4.89 -12.89 7.42
C ASP A 3 -4.06 -11.63 7.16
N PHE A 4 -4.65 -10.62 6.51
CA PHE A 4 -3.94 -9.39 6.15
C PHE A 4 -4.87 -8.17 6.15
N ASP A 5 -4.25 -6.99 6.23
CA ASP A 5 -4.96 -5.71 6.22
C ASP A 5 -4.87 -5.03 4.85
N VAL A 6 -5.95 -4.31 4.48
CA VAL A 6 -6.05 -3.56 3.23
C VAL A 6 -6.48 -2.13 3.49
N CYS A 7 -6.21 -1.27 2.53
CA CYS A 7 -6.71 0.11 2.54
C CYS A 7 -8.17 0.17 2.11
N PRO A 8 -8.98 1.05 2.73
CA PRO A 8 -10.38 1.18 2.36
C PRO A 8 -10.54 1.69 0.93
N ASP A 9 -11.57 1.17 0.24
CA ASP A 9 -11.98 1.56 -1.10
C ASP A 9 -10.93 1.31 -2.22
N PHE A 10 -9.89 0.51 -1.96
CA PHE A 10 -8.91 0.06 -2.95
C PHE A 10 -9.15 -1.40 -3.35
N GLU A 11 -8.97 -1.67 -4.64
CA GLU A 11 -9.03 -3.04 -5.17
C GLU A 11 -7.85 -3.86 -4.65
N THR A 12 -8.16 -5.05 -4.15
CA THR A 12 -7.17 -6.04 -3.73
C THR A 12 -7.51 -7.38 -4.36
N ILE A 13 -6.51 -8.11 -4.83
CA ILE A 13 -6.69 -9.42 -5.45
C ILE A 13 -6.25 -10.50 -4.47
N ILE A 14 -7.17 -11.40 -4.13
CA ILE A 14 -6.84 -12.64 -3.43
C ILE A 14 -6.75 -13.79 -4.43
N THR A 15 -5.76 -14.68 -4.22
CA THR A 15 -5.47 -15.77 -5.15
C THR A 15 -5.52 -17.11 -4.43
N ALA A 16 -6.27 -18.05 -4.97
CA ALA A 16 -6.26 -19.45 -4.55
C ALA A 16 -5.30 -20.26 -5.42
N ASN A 17 -4.40 -21.00 -4.79
CA ASN A 17 -3.48 -21.88 -5.48
C ASN A 17 -3.88 -23.34 -5.25
N SER A 18 -3.91 -24.12 -6.33
CA SER A 18 -4.11 -25.58 -6.28
C SER A 18 -2.93 -26.28 -6.94
N SER A 19 -2.52 -27.43 -6.39
CA SER A 19 -1.55 -28.33 -7.04
C SER A 19 -2.16 -29.14 -8.18
N ASP A 20 -3.51 -29.28 -8.19
CA ASP A 20 -4.22 -30.06 -9.18
C ASP A 20 -4.54 -29.22 -10.41
N ALA A 21 -4.42 -29.82 -11.58
CA ALA A 21 -4.83 -29.16 -12.83
C ALA A 21 -6.33 -29.35 -13.09
N GLY A 22 -6.96 -28.38 -13.81
CA GLY A 22 -8.34 -28.50 -14.22
C GLY A 22 -9.36 -28.43 -13.08
N VAL A 23 -9.01 -27.73 -12.01
CA VAL A 23 -9.90 -27.48 -10.87
C VAL A 23 -10.90 -26.38 -11.17
N THR A 24 -12.01 -26.38 -10.45
CA THR A 24 -13.01 -25.30 -10.43
C THR A 24 -12.99 -24.59 -9.08
N TYR A 25 -13.33 -23.30 -9.07
CA TYR A 25 -13.33 -22.46 -7.87
C TYR A 25 -14.72 -21.94 -7.58
N GLN A 26 -15.09 -21.88 -6.32
CA GLN A 26 -16.30 -21.22 -5.82
C GLN A 26 -15.91 -20.36 -4.63
N TRP A 27 -16.16 -19.06 -4.76
CA TRP A 27 -15.81 -18.07 -3.74
C TRP A 27 -17.01 -17.70 -2.88
N PHE A 28 -16.75 -17.44 -1.61
CA PHE A 28 -17.74 -17.03 -0.63
C PHE A 28 -17.24 -15.82 0.15
N GLU A 29 -18.17 -14.93 0.48
CA GLU A 29 -17.96 -13.80 1.39
C GLU A 29 -18.87 -14.01 2.62
N ASN A 30 -18.29 -14.07 3.81
CA ASN A 30 -19.00 -14.32 5.07
C ASN A 30 -19.95 -15.54 4.95
N GLY A 31 -19.52 -16.59 4.30
CA GLY A 31 -20.29 -17.81 4.07
C GLY A 31 -21.36 -17.71 2.97
N THR A 32 -21.49 -16.56 2.30
CA THR A 32 -22.43 -16.37 1.19
C THR A 32 -21.69 -16.54 -0.15
N LEU A 33 -22.24 -17.39 -1.05
CA LEU A 33 -21.65 -17.61 -2.38
C LEU A 33 -21.59 -16.30 -3.17
N ILE A 34 -20.41 -16.00 -3.74
CA ILE A 34 -20.22 -14.92 -4.70
C ILE A 34 -20.51 -15.51 -6.10
N PRO A 35 -21.60 -15.07 -6.77
CA PRO A 35 -21.96 -15.63 -8.06
C PRO A 35 -20.95 -15.24 -9.15
N ASP A 36 -20.86 -16.09 -10.20
CA ASP A 36 -20.04 -15.83 -11.40
C ASP A 36 -18.54 -15.64 -11.16
N GLN A 37 -18.02 -16.08 -10.00
CA GLN A 37 -16.60 -16.07 -9.64
C GLN A 37 -16.04 -17.50 -9.70
N GLY A 38 -15.61 -17.92 -10.89
CA GLY A 38 -15.07 -19.27 -11.15
C GLY A 38 -13.55 -19.31 -11.38
N GLU A 39 -12.87 -18.16 -11.31
CA GLU A 39 -11.42 -18.08 -11.51
C GLU A 39 -10.67 -18.32 -10.18
N ASN A 40 -9.38 -18.59 -10.29
CA ASN A 40 -8.51 -18.74 -9.11
C ASN A 40 -8.21 -17.43 -8.38
N THR A 41 -8.69 -16.29 -8.90
CA THR A 41 -8.53 -14.97 -8.30
C THR A 41 -9.89 -14.36 -8.01
N LEU A 42 -9.97 -13.59 -6.93
CA LEU A 42 -11.12 -12.77 -6.57
C LEU A 42 -10.65 -11.33 -6.31
N VAL A 43 -11.27 -10.37 -6.99
CA VAL A 43 -11.08 -8.95 -6.70
C VAL A 43 -12.02 -8.55 -5.57
N ILE A 44 -11.48 -7.96 -4.52
CA ILE A 44 -12.22 -7.49 -3.35
C ILE A 44 -12.00 -6.00 -3.12
N ILE A 45 -13.01 -5.33 -2.56
CA ILE A 45 -12.95 -3.94 -2.10
C ILE A 45 -13.63 -3.88 -0.74
N LEU A 46 -12.89 -3.53 0.30
CA LEU A 46 -13.47 -3.24 1.61
C LEU A 46 -13.78 -1.75 1.72
N SER A 47 -15.03 -1.41 1.98
CA SER A 47 -15.43 -0.01 2.13
C SER A 47 -15.27 0.46 3.58
N GLN A 48 -14.81 1.70 3.74
CA GLN A 48 -14.66 2.35 5.05
C GLN A 48 -15.96 2.41 5.85
N ASN A 49 -17.12 2.43 5.18
CA ASN A 49 -18.43 2.44 5.79
C ASN A 49 -19.03 1.04 6.06
N GLY A 50 -18.29 -0.01 5.70
CA GLY A 50 -18.71 -1.40 5.86
C GLY A 50 -18.19 -2.04 7.15
N SER A 51 -18.16 -3.38 7.16
CA SER A 51 -17.50 -4.13 8.23
C SER A 51 -15.99 -3.94 8.13
N SER A 52 -15.32 -3.74 9.26
CA SER A 52 -13.86 -3.60 9.32
C SER A 52 -13.12 -4.89 8.98
N THR A 53 -13.79 -6.04 9.01
CA THR A 53 -13.22 -7.34 8.68
C THR A 53 -14.25 -8.15 7.87
N GLN A 54 -13.78 -8.80 6.81
CA GLN A 54 -14.56 -9.71 5.97
C GLN A 54 -13.83 -11.05 5.88
N GLU A 55 -14.60 -12.13 6.00
CA GLU A 55 -14.10 -13.48 5.73
C GLU A 55 -14.33 -13.85 4.27
N TYR A 56 -13.28 -14.24 3.58
CA TYR A 56 -13.36 -14.82 2.25
C TYR A 56 -12.94 -16.28 2.30
N SER A 57 -13.74 -17.14 1.67
CA SER A 57 -13.39 -18.55 1.54
C SER A 57 -13.56 -19.03 0.11
N VAL A 58 -12.79 -20.05 -0.25
CA VAL A 58 -12.84 -20.68 -1.56
C VAL A 58 -12.98 -22.18 -1.41
N VAL A 59 -13.87 -22.77 -2.19
CA VAL A 59 -13.96 -24.21 -2.40
C VAL A 59 -13.35 -24.53 -3.75
N VAL A 60 -12.35 -25.40 -3.77
CA VAL A 60 -11.67 -25.87 -4.97
C VAL A 60 -12.06 -27.31 -5.20
N THR A 61 -12.58 -27.64 -6.39
CA THR A 61 -13.02 -29.00 -6.74
C THR A 61 -12.23 -29.50 -7.94
N ASN A 62 -11.63 -30.68 -7.84
CA ASN A 62 -10.92 -31.33 -8.97
C ASN A 62 -11.85 -32.15 -9.86
N SER A 63 -11.32 -32.69 -10.96
CA SER A 63 -12.06 -33.52 -11.92
C SER A 63 -12.67 -34.79 -11.33
N ASP A 64 -12.13 -35.31 -10.22
CA ASP A 64 -12.60 -36.51 -9.52
C ASP A 64 -13.67 -36.19 -8.47
N GLY A 65 -14.02 -34.90 -8.32
CA GLY A 65 -15.00 -34.40 -7.36
C GLY A 65 -14.45 -34.26 -5.93
N CYS A 66 -13.14 -34.34 -5.73
CA CYS A 66 -12.53 -34.06 -4.43
C CYS A 66 -12.51 -32.56 -4.20
N MET A 67 -12.82 -32.14 -2.98
CA MET A 67 -12.93 -30.74 -2.59
C MET A 67 -11.86 -30.38 -1.55
N GLY A 68 -11.29 -29.17 -1.72
CA GLY A 68 -10.46 -28.50 -0.75
C GLY A 68 -11.02 -27.13 -0.44
N THR A 69 -10.79 -26.62 0.78
CA THR A 69 -11.23 -25.29 1.19
C THR A 69 -10.07 -24.49 1.77
N ALA A 70 -10.09 -23.18 1.53
CA ALA A 70 -9.20 -22.22 2.19
C ALA A 70 -10.01 -21.01 2.65
N VAL A 71 -9.56 -20.38 3.73
CA VAL A 71 -10.21 -19.22 4.34
C VAL A 71 -9.14 -18.16 4.60
N VAL A 72 -9.50 -16.90 4.46
CA VAL A 72 -8.69 -15.74 4.82
C VAL A 72 -9.60 -14.65 5.38
N ASN A 73 -9.18 -13.99 6.46
CA ASN A 73 -9.80 -12.77 6.96
C ASN A 73 -9.04 -11.57 6.42
N VAL A 74 -9.76 -10.66 5.79
CA VAL A 74 -9.23 -9.41 5.29
C VAL A 74 -9.81 -8.28 6.13
N SER A 75 -8.95 -7.47 6.73
CA SER A 75 -9.34 -6.37 7.58
C SER A 75 -8.94 -5.02 6.97
N LEU A 76 -9.65 -3.97 7.35
CA LEU A 76 -9.20 -2.62 7.07
C LEU A 76 -8.08 -2.24 8.04
N TYR A 77 -7.06 -1.52 7.56
CA TYR A 77 -6.12 -0.85 8.44
C TYR A 77 -6.88 0.02 9.46
N THR A 78 -6.48 -0.05 10.72
CA THR A 78 -7.14 0.67 11.83
C THR A 78 -6.91 2.18 11.78
N ASP A 79 -5.89 2.61 11.06
CA ASP A 79 -5.55 4.02 10.83
C ASP A 79 -5.29 4.27 9.33
N ASN A 80 -5.50 5.52 8.92
CA ASN A 80 -5.24 5.92 7.54
C ASN A 80 -3.73 6.15 7.26
N GLU A 81 -2.87 6.07 8.27
CA GLU A 81 -1.43 6.31 8.13
C GLU A 81 -0.76 5.29 7.21
N ASN A 82 -1.32 4.07 7.13
CA ASN A 82 -0.84 3.02 6.23
C ASN A 82 -1.36 3.14 4.77
N CYS A 83 -2.24 4.10 4.50
CA CYS A 83 -2.94 4.22 3.22
C CYS A 83 -2.72 5.57 2.53
N VAL A 84 -2.14 6.54 3.22
CA VAL A 84 -1.96 7.91 2.72
C VAL A 84 -0.55 8.40 3.03
N ILE A 85 0.11 8.96 2.04
CA ILE A 85 1.36 9.67 2.24
C ILE A 85 1.03 11.11 2.59
N SER A 86 1.58 11.62 3.70
CA SER A 86 1.39 13.00 4.13
C SER A 86 1.82 14.00 3.05
N GLN A 87 1.02 15.04 2.87
CA GLN A 87 1.31 16.12 1.93
C GLN A 87 2.00 17.33 2.59
N GLY A 88 2.42 17.20 3.85
CA GLY A 88 3.11 18.27 4.57
C GLY A 88 4.08 17.77 5.60
N ILE A 89 5.22 18.45 5.72
CA ILE A 89 6.18 18.27 6.80
C ILE A 89 6.55 19.62 7.40
N SER A 90 6.86 19.62 8.69
CA SER A 90 7.32 20.80 9.45
C SER A 90 8.60 20.48 10.20
N PRO A 91 9.75 20.39 9.52
CA PRO A 91 11.01 19.98 10.13
C PRO A 91 11.59 21.08 11.04
N ASN A 92 11.04 21.18 12.25
CA ASN A 92 11.41 22.15 13.27
C ASN A 92 12.08 21.51 14.50
N GLY A 93 12.13 20.15 14.54
CA GLY A 93 12.78 19.38 15.60
C GLY A 93 11.90 19.17 16.84
N ASP A 94 10.58 19.33 16.74
CA ASP A 94 9.64 19.08 17.84
C ASP A 94 9.16 17.63 17.93
N GLY A 95 9.55 16.80 16.97
CA GLY A 95 9.18 15.39 16.86
C GLY A 95 7.84 15.12 16.17
N LEU A 96 7.18 16.17 15.64
CA LEU A 96 5.90 16.06 14.94
C LEU A 96 6.06 16.49 13.47
N ASN A 97 5.80 15.58 12.56
CA ASN A 97 5.89 15.81 11.10
C ASN A 97 7.26 16.37 10.65
N ASP A 98 8.32 16.07 11.38
CA ASP A 98 9.69 16.50 11.02
C ASP A 98 10.20 15.84 9.74
N VAL A 99 9.68 14.66 9.41
CA VAL A 99 10.05 13.89 8.22
C VAL A 99 8.82 13.47 7.43
N LEU A 100 9.00 13.22 6.13
CA LEU A 100 7.98 12.55 5.33
C LEU A 100 7.98 11.06 5.71
N ASP A 101 7.00 10.66 6.51
CA ASP A 101 6.91 9.30 7.01
C ASP A 101 6.41 8.35 5.92
N LEU A 102 7.29 7.42 5.52
CA LEU A 102 7.06 6.36 4.54
C LEU A 102 7.34 4.97 5.16
N SER A 103 7.42 4.88 6.49
CA SER A 103 7.80 3.67 7.22
C SER A 103 6.86 2.50 6.91
N PHE A 104 5.58 2.76 6.72
CA PHE A 104 4.59 1.75 6.37
C PHE A 104 4.87 1.09 5.01
N LEU A 105 5.37 1.85 4.01
CA LEU A 105 5.79 1.31 2.71
C LEU A 105 7.06 0.46 2.84
N ASN A 106 8.01 0.88 3.69
CA ASN A 106 9.20 0.07 3.96
C ASN A 106 8.85 -1.29 4.56
N ASN A 107 7.86 -1.33 5.44
CA ASN A 107 7.42 -2.57 6.09
C ASN A 107 6.57 -3.45 5.15
N ARG A 108 5.88 -2.87 4.17
CA ARG A 108 4.95 -3.56 3.27
C ARG A 108 5.63 -4.06 1.99
N THR A 109 6.25 -3.16 1.24
CA THR A 109 6.86 -3.48 -0.07
C THR A 109 8.34 -3.16 -0.15
N GLY A 110 8.84 -2.28 0.73
CA GLY A 110 10.16 -1.67 0.63
C GLY A 110 10.24 -0.60 -0.47
N ILE A 111 11.09 0.39 -0.24
CA ILE A 111 11.29 1.52 -1.16
C ILE A 111 12.63 1.37 -1.86
N SER A 112 12.61 1.12 -3.18
CA SER A 112 13.82 0.98 -4.00
C SER A 112 14.50 2.31 -4.27
N SER A 113 13.71 3.39 -4.47
CA SER A 113 14.23 4.73 -4.73
C SER A 113 13.27 5.81 -4.27
N PHE A 114 13.83 6.93 -3.83
CA PHE A 114 13.08 8.15 -3.50
C PHE A 114 13.78 9.37 -4.10
N GLN A 115 13.11 10.05 -5.01
CA GLN A 115 13.61 11.25 -5.69
C GLN A 115 12.69 12.42 -5.41
N VAL A 116 13.26 13.59 -5.08
CA VAL A 116 12.51 14.83 -4.85
C VAL A 116 12.95 15.91 -5.84
N PHE A 117 11.98 16.63 -6.35
CA PHE A 117 12.15 17.67 -7.36
C PHE A 117 11.61 19.01 -6.86
N ASN A 118 12.28 20.09 -7.22
CA ASN A 118 11.75 21.42 -7.03
C ASN A 118 10.69 21.74 -8.11
N ARG A 119 10.04 22.91 -7.99
CA ARG A 119 9.01 23.38 -8.94
C ARG A 119 9.48 23.52 -10.40
N ASN A 120 10.79 23.54 -10.64
CA ASN A 120 11.37 23.63 -11.99
C ASN A 120 11.72 22.25 -12.56
N GLY A 121 11.42 21.15 -11.83
CA GLY A 121 11.76 19.77 -12.22
C GLY A 121 13.22 19.40 -11.99
N THR A 122 13.98 20.24 -11.24
CA THR A 122 15.36 19.88 -10.88
C THR A 122 15.34 18.94 -9.68
N THR A 123 16.07 17.80 -9.77
CA THR A 123 16.26 16.89 -8.65
C THR A 123 17.05 17.59 -7.54
N VAL A 124 16.49 17.60 -6.33
CA VAL A 124 17.10 18.21 -5.15
C VAL A 124 17.50 17.17 -4.10
N TYR A 125 16.87 16.01 -4.16
CA TYR A 125 17.20 14.87 -3.29
C TYR A 125 17.02 13.57 -4.07
N GLU A 126 17.94 12.62 -3.86
CA GLU A 126 17.85 11.28 -4.41
C GLU A 126 18.47 10.27 -3.44
N PHE A 127 17.74 9.18 -3.20
CA PHE A 127 18.23 8.08 -2.36
C PHE A 127 17.74 6.73 -2.89
N VAL A 128 18.62 5.74 -2.81
CA VAL A 128 18.35 4.34 -3.18
C VAL A 128 18.24 3.52 -1.90
N ASN A 129 17.30 2.58 -1.85
CA ASN A 129 16.96 1.81 -0.64
C ASN A 129 16.61 2.73 0.53
N TYR A 130 15.63 3.60 0.30
CA TYR A 130 15.23 4.63 1.23
C TYR A 130 14.66 4.05 2.54
N SER A 131 15.08 4.60 3.68
CA SER A 131 14.68 4.19 5.03
C SER A 131 14.19 5.35 5.91
N ASN A 132 13.24 6.13 5.40
CA ASN A 132 12.50 7.15 6.17
C ASN A 132 13.36 8.24 6.84
N GLN A 133 14.18 8.96 6.09
CA GLN A 133 15.15 9.93 6.61
C GLN A 133 14.98 11.35 6.06
N TRP A 134 14.04 11.58 5.15
CA TRP A 134 13.92 12.88 4.50
C TRP A 134 13.04 13.85 5.28
N GLY A 135 13.69 14.89 5.83
CA GLY A 135 13.08 16.04 6.52
C GLY A 135 13.21 17.32 5.73
N GLY A 136 13.14 17.27 4.39
CA GLY A 136 13.23 18.46 3.55
C GLY A 136 14.66 19.00 3.37
N GLN A 137 15.63 18.10 3.22
CA GLN A 137 17.02 18.46 2.87
C GLN A 137 17.37 18.03 1.44
N THR A 138 18.42 18.59 0.88
CA THR A 138 19.06 18.15 -0.37
C THR A 138 19.85 16.85 -0.15
N THR A 139 20.32 16.22 -1.22
CA THR A 139 21.23 15.05 -1.14
C THR A 139 22.51 15.36 -0.37
N ASP A 140 23.01 16.61 -0.42
CA ASP A 140 24.18 17.06 0.31
C ASP A 140 23.88 17.47 1.77
N GLY A 141 22.63 17.38 2.20
CA GLY A 141 22.19 17.66 3.56
C GLY A 141 21.83 19.12 3.83
N GLU A 142 21.79 19.99 2.81
CA GLU A 142 21.36 21.38 2.97
C GLU A 142 19.84 21.48 3.09
N GLU A 143 19.36 22.39 3.94
CA GLU A 143 17.93 22.59 4.13
C GLU A 143 17.26 23.19 2.90
N LEU A 144 16.20 22.55 2.42
CA LEU A 144 15.33 23.10 1.39
C LEU A 144 14.40 24.17 1.99
N PRO A 145 14.18 25.31 1.29
CA PRO A 145 13.27 26.34 1.77
C PRO A 145 11.82 25.89 1.83
N THR A 146 11.01 26.60 2.61
CA THR A 146 9.55 26.46 2.62
C THR A 146 8.99 26.51 1.20
N GLY A 147 8.17 25.55 0.85
CA GLY A 147 7.58 25.44 -0.48
C GLY A 147 7.08 24.05 -0.83
N THR A 148 6.49 23.94 -2.03
CA THR A 148 6.02 22.67 -2.56
C THR A 148 7.11 21.98 -3.37
N TYR A 149 7.27 20.69 -3.11
CA TYR A 149 8.19 19.80 -3.80
C TYR A 149 7.42 18.61 -4.36
N TYR A 150 7.89 18.04 -5.45
CA TYR A 150 7.32 16.86 -6.06
C TYR A 150 8.24 15.69 -5.83
N TYR A 151 7.70 14.49 -5.74
CA TYR A 151 8.54 13.31 -5.54
C TYR A 151 8.09 12.13 -6.41
N VAL A 152 9.03 11.23 -6.62
CA VAL A 152 8.82 9.92 -7.23
C VAL A 152 9.35 8.87 -6.27
N LEU A 153 8.50 7.89 -5.96
CA LEU A 153 8.83 6.68 -5.23
C LEU A 153 8.91 5.50 -6.19
N GLY A 154 9.98 4.73 -6.13
CA GLY A 154 10.04 3.40 -6.69
C GLY A 154 9.89 2.38 -5.57
N LEU A 155 9.07 1.35 -5.74
CA LEU A 155 8.84 0.29 -4.76
C LEU A 155 9.55 -0.99 -5.21
N ASN A 156 9.94 -1.86 -4.25
CA ASN A 156 10.60 -3.13 -4.56
C ASN A 156 9.62 -4.20 -5.06
N ALA A 157 8.34 -4.03 -4.73
CA ALA A 157 7.23 -4.87 -5.19
C ALA A 157 6.03 -3.99 -5.54
N GLU A 158 5.08 -4.53 -6.29
CA GLU A 158 3.83 -3.84 -6.58
C GLU A 158 2.98 -3.71 -5.31
N ASP A 159 2.57 -2.49 -5.00
CA ASP A 159 1.71 -2.16 -3.87
C ASP A 159 0.27 -1.96 -4.37
N PRO A 160 -0.74 -2.49 -3.69
CA PRO A 160 -2.13 -2.40 -4.15
C PRO A 160 -2.66 -0.96 -4.23
N VAL A 161 -2.08 -0.03 -3.43
CA VAL A 161 -2.50 1.39 -3.39
C VAL A 161 -1.61 2.27 -4.26
N PHE A 162 -0.29 2.04 -4.23
CA PHE A 162 0.71 2.92 -4.83
C PHE A 162 1.36 2.36 -6.10
N GLY A 163 1.05 1.11 -6.47
CA GLY A 163 1.65 0.44 -7.62
C GLY A 163 3.13 0.13 -7.42
N SER A 164 3.89 -0.02 -8.50
CA SER A 164 5.34 -0.21 -8.47
C SER A 164 6.12 1.11 -8.46
N SER A 165 5.45 2.22 -8.81
CA SER A 165 5.99 3.59 -8.78
C SER A 165 4.87 4.57 -8.52
N TYR A 166 5.11 5.48 -7.59
CA TYR A 166 4.15 6.50 -7.20
C TYR A 166 4.75 7.90 -7.28
N THR A 167 3.95 8.86 -7.75
CA THR A 167 4.31 10.27 -7.79
C THR A 167 3.39 11.08 -6.91
N GLY A 168 3.97 11.99 -6.15
CA GLY A 168 3.22 12.86 -5.25
C GLY A 168 3.88 14.21 -5.08
N TRP A 169 3.33 14.97 -4.15
CA TRP A 169 3.89 16.26 -3.74
C TRP A 169 3.86 16.39 -2.22
N VAL A 170 4.75 17.25 -1.71
CA VAL A 170 4.84 17.53 -0.29
C VAL A 170 5.15 19.03 -0.10
N TYR A 171 4.51 19.64 0.88
CA TYR A 171 4.79 21.00 1.30
C TYR A 171 5.73 20.99 2.52
N ILE A 172 6.83 21.69 2.42
CA ILE A 172 7.75 21.93 3.54
C ILE A 172 7.36 23.24 4.19
N ASN A 173 7.05 23.21 5.49
CA ASN A 173 6.85 24.39 6.31
C ASN A 173 7.99 24.53 7.32
N ARG A 174 8.81 25.58 7.19
CA ARG A 174 9.91 25.89 8.11
C ARG A 174 9.62 27.08 9.01
N GLU A 175 8.38 27.52 9.07
CA GLU A 175 8.00 28.57 10.01
C GLU A 175 8.16 28.05 11.44
N LYS A 176 8.99 28.72 12.22
CA LYS A 176 9.11 28.45 13.65
C LYS A 176 7.94 29.17 14.35
N ASN A 177 7.08 28.39 14.96
CA ASN A 177 6.08 28.94 15.90
C ASN A 177 6.74 29.53 17.14
#